data_815853c2ab11c09f3d99b9f8cf198d9c
#
_entry.id   815853c2ab11c09f3d99b9f8cf198d9c
#
_cell.length_a   1.000
_cell.length_b   1.000
_cell.length_c   1.000
_cell.angle_alpha   90.00
_cell.angle_beta   90.00
_cell.angle_gamma   90.00
#
_symmetry.space_group_name_H-M   'P 1'
#
loop_
_entity.id
_entity.type
_entity.pdbx_description
1 polymer ?
#
loop_
_entity_poly.entity_id
_entity_poly.type
_entity_poly.pdbx_seq_one_letter_code
_entity_poly.pdbx_strand_id
1 'polypeptide(L)'
;PQSRHTAVDDDAIDACKALQVLSRSVENGINICATKDLRRIFVLGHFEYDRYTLANEYYRDKQKNLPIEMPQFYFPENDTTQEPVFKWRSYAHLFYMNWLNIVYQDTPYDLTQLAPAESDKLNKALDQYNKILLQLQRVGAEVKQEK
;
A
#
# COMPACT_ATOMS: atom_id res chain seq x y z
N PRO A 1 7.13 -0.33 4.52
CA PRO A 1 8.01 0.75 5.02
C PRO A 1 7.35 1.49 6.18
N GLN A 2 8.17 2.08 7.05
CA GLN A 2 7.71 2.95 8.13
C GLN A 2 8.59 4.20 8.17
N SER A 3 7.94 5.37 8.19
CA SER A 3 8.57 6.69 8.29
C SER A 3 7.84 7.48 9.38
N ARG A 4 8.23 7.27 10.62
CA ARG A 4 7.56 7.89 11.78
C ARG A 4 8.54 8.28 12.86
N HIS A 5 8.29 9.40 13.50
CA HIS A 5 9.05 9.91 14.64
C HIS A 5 8.42 9.54 16.00
N THR A 6 7.26 8.89 16.00
CA THR A 6 6.52 8.47 17.18
C THR A 6 6.12 7.02 17.05
N ALA A 7 6.00 6.34 18.17
CA ALA A 7 5.48 4.98 18.25
C ALA A 7 4.15 4.98 19.03
N VAL A 8 3.32 4.00 18.76
CA VAL A 8 2.16 3.70 19.60
C VAL A 8 2.62 2.95 20.84
N ASP A 9 1.86 3.05 21.90
CA ASP A 9 2.04 2.23 23.10
C ASP A 9 1.41 0.85 22.84
N ASP A 10 2.25 -0.14 22.56
CA ASP A 10 1.85 -1.51 22.24
C ASP A 10 1.07 -2.15 23.39
N ASP A 11 1.50 -1.91 24.65
CA ASP A 11 0.84 -2.46 25.84
C ASP A 11 -0.57 -1.87 26.01
N ALA A 12 -0.73 -0.57 25.75
CA ALA A 12 -2.03 0.07 25.77
C ALA A 12 -2.97 -0.46 24.68
N ILE A 13 -2.46 -0.76 23.50
CA ILE A 13 -3.25 -1.37 22.43
C ILE A 13 -3.64 -2.81 22.79
N ASP A 14 -2.71 -3.61 23.33
CA ASP A 14 -2.97 -4.98 23.75
C ASP A 14 -4.00 -5.05 24.89
N ALA A 15 -3.99 -4.08 25.80
CA ALA A 15 -4.97 -3.97 26.89
C ALA A 15 -6.35 -3.49 26.39
N CYS A 16 -6.44 -2.90 25.21
CA CYS A 16 -7.69 -2.34 24.70
C CYS A 16 -8.63 -3.42 24.16
N LYS A 17 -9.68 -3.74 24.90
CA LYS A 17 -10.67 -4.77 24.54
C LYS A 17 -11.42 -4.49 23.22
N ALA A 18 -11.45 -3.24 22.76
CA ALA A 18 -12.10 -2.83 21.52
C ALA A 18 -11.25 -3.09 20.28
N LEU A 19 -9.95 -3.30 20.45
CA LEU A 19 -9.00 -3.52 19.39
C LEU A 19 -8.55 -4.98 19.32
N GLN A 20 -8.04 -5.35 18.17
CA GLN A 20 -7.31 -6.58 17.91
C GLN A 20 -6.07 -6.24 17.08
N VAL A 21 -4.93 -6.85 17.42
CA VAL A 21 -3.70 -6.71 16.66
C VAL A 21 -3.73 -7.70 15.51
N LEU A 22 -3.56 -7.20 14.28
CA LEU A 22 -3.54 -8.00 13.05
C LEU A 22 -2.12 -8.30 12.58
N SER A 23 -1.17 -7.40 12.88
CA SER A 23 0.23 -7.57 12.49
C SER A 23 1.16 -6.86 13.47
N ARG A 24 2.27 -7.53 13.81
CA ARG A 24 3.34 -7.02 14.68
C ARG A 24 4.69 -7.51 14.18
N SER A 25 5.73 -6.71 14.35
CA SER A 25 7.12 -7.13 14.20
C SER A 25 7.89 -6.96 15.49
N VAL A 26 9.03 -7.64 15.59
CA VAL A 26 9.93 -7.52 16.75
C VAL A 26 10.57 -6.13 16.79
N GLU A 27 10.91 -5.60 15.61
CA GLU A 27 11.67 -4.36 15.48
C GLU A 27 10.81 -3.09 15.66
N ASN A 28 9.56 -3.16 15.18
CA ASN A 28 8.71 -1.96 15.08
C ASN A 28 7.42 -2.04 15.91
N GLY A 29 7.22 -3.11 16.66
CA GLY A 29 6.00 -3.34 17.41
C GLY A 29 4.77 -3.56 16.53
N ILE A 30 3.63 -3.05 16.96
CA ILE A 30 2.35 -3.17 16.23
C ILE A 30 2.44 -2.40 14.92
N ASN A 31 2.10 -3.09 13.84
CA ASN A 31 2.05 -2.53 12.49
C ASN A 31 0.61 -2.32 11.99
N ILE A 32 -0.28 -3.25 12.29
CA ILE A 32 -1.69 -3.14 11.93
C ILE A 32 -2.53 -3.57 13.13
N CYS A 33 -3.51 -2.75 13.50
CA CYS A 33 -4.57 -3.13 14.42
C CYS A 33 -5.93 -2.69 13.88
N ALA A 34 -7.00 -3.26 14.40
CA ALA A 34 -8.35 -2.97 13.96
C ALA A 34 -9.35 -3.08 15.11
N THR A 35 -10.51 -2.46 14.94
CA THR A 35 -11.68 -2.79 15.77
C THR A 35 -12.14 -4.22 15.48
N LYS A 36 -12.79 -4.87 16.45
CA LYS A 36 -13.24 -6.27 16.29
C LYS A 36 -14.26 -6.47 15.18
N ASP A 37 -15.01 -5.44 14.85
CA ASP A 37 -15.96 -5.42 13.73
C ASP A 37 -15.30 -5.06 12.38
N LEU A 38 -13.97 -4.87 12.35
CA LEU A 38 -13.17 -4.48 11.20
C LEU A 38 -13.58 -3.16 10.50
N ARG A 39 -14.46 -2.38 11.13
CA ARG A 39 -14.92 -1.09 10.57
C ARG A 39 -13.86 0.00 10.63
N ARG A 40 -12.85 -0.16 11.51
CA ARG A 40 -11.71 0.74 11.61
C ARG A 40 -10.46 -0.09 11.60
N ILE A 41 -9.60 0.16 10.62
CA ILE A 41 -8.31 -0.50 10.47
C ILE A 41 -7.24 0.60 10.54
N PHE A 42 -6.28 0.42 11.44
CA PHE A 42 -5.17 1.34 11.67
C PHE A 42 -3.91 0.70 11.12
N VAL A 43 -3.34 1.28 10.09
CA VAL A 43 -2.08 0.85 9.46
C VAL A 43 -1.02 1.87 9.83
N LEU A 44 0.00 1.44 10.55
CA LEU A 44 1.05 2.32 11.07
C LEU A 44 2.26 2.42 10.12
N GLY A 45 2.27 1.62 9.08
CA GLY A 45 3.25 1.67 8.00
C GLY A 45 2.66 2.21 6.71
N HIS A 46 3.52 2.39 5.70
CA HIS A 46 3.19 2.96 4.41
C HIS A 46 3.19 1.88 3.33
N PHE A 47 2.05 1.27 3.06
CA PHE A 47 1.90 0.29 1.99
C PHE A 47 1.88 0.93 0.60
N GLU A 48 1.51 2.22 0.53
CA GLU A 48 1.43 3.00 -0.69
C GLU A 48 2.79 3.46 -1.23
N TYR A 49 3.86 3.39 -0.41
CA TYR A 49 5.18 3.80 -0.86
C TYR A 49 5.68 2.96 -2.04
N ASP A 50 6.19 3.64 -3.05
CA ASP A 50 7.01 2.97 -4.07
C ASP A 50 8.42 2.67 -3.53
N ARG A 51 9.25 2.07 -4.39
CA ARG A 51 10.61 1.63 -4.01
C ARG A 51 11.45 2.74 -3.39
N TYR A 52 11.37 3.96 -3.93
CA TYR A 52 12.28 5.06 -3.60
C TYR A 52 11.71 6.09 -2.63
N THR A 53 10.42 6.04 -2.31
CA THR A 53 9.79 7.06 -1.49
C THR A 53 10.51 7.26 -0.16
N LEU A 54 10.76 6.17 0.58
CA LEU A 54 11.46 6.25 1.88
C LEU A 54 12.94 6.62 1.73
N ALA A 55 13.61 6.21 0.64
CA ALA A 55 14.97 6.63 0.35
C ALA A 55 15.06 8.14 0.12
N ASN A 56 14.11 8.69 -0.65
CA ASN A 56 14.04 10.12 -0.93
C ASN A 56 13.79 10.94 0.35
N GLU A 57 12.94 10.45 1.25
CA GLU A 57 12.73 11.06 2.57
C GLU A 57 14.02 11.04 3.39
N TYR A 58 14.68 9.91 3.48
CA TYR A 58 15.95 9.76 4.20
C TYR A 58 17.03 10.71 3.67
N TYR A 59 17.26 10.76 2.35
CA TYR A 59 18.27 11.62 1.77
C TYR A 59 17.92 13.11 1.92
N ARG A 60 16.64 13.47 1.74
CA ARG A 60 16.16 14.84 1.96
C ARG A 60 16.48 15.32 3.39
N ASP A 61 16.19 14.48 4.37
CA ASP A 61 16.32 14.85 5.77
C ASP A 61 17.79 14.82 6.22
N LYS A 62 18.58 13.91 5.67
CA LYS A 62 20.05 13.90 5.84
C LYS A 62 20.71 15.15 5.28
N GLN A 63 20.28 15.62 4.11
CA GLN A 63 20.78 16.87 3.52
C GLN A 63 20.46 18.11 4.39
N LYS A 64 19.36 18.05 5.13
CA LYS A 64 18.99 19.10 6.10
C LYS A 64 19.68 18.96 7.46
N ASN A 65 20.59 18.00 7.62
CA ASN A 65 21.27 17.68 8.86
C ASN A 65 20.30 17.36 10.02
N LEU A 66 19.14 16.76 9.72
CA LEU A 66 18.21 16.32 10.76
C LEU A 66 18.75 15.05 11.44
N PRO A 67 18.49 14.87 12.75
CA PRO A 67 18.89 13.69 13.49
C PRO A 67 18.00 12.48 13.12
N ILE A 68 18.28 11.88 11.97
CA ILE A 68 17.53 10.73 11.45
C ILE A 68 18.43 9.51 11.39
N GLU A 69 17.83 8.36 11.59
CA GLU A 69 18.47 7.06 11.42
C GLU A 69 18.23 6.51 10.01
N MET A 70 19.14 5.66 9.56
CA MET A 70 18.97 4.97 8.30
C MET A 70 17.82 3.94 8.44
N PRO A 71 16.91 3.84 7.44
CA PRO A 71 15.85 2.84 7.46
C PRO A 71 16.43 1.42 7.50
N GLN A 72 16.09 0.67 8.55
CA GLN A 72 16.56 -0.69 8.74
C GLN A 72 15.91 -1.65 7.73
N PHE A 73 16.67 -2.65 7.27
CA PHE A 73 16.21 -3.69 6.33
C PHE A 73 15.66 -3.16 4.99
N TYR A 74 15.90 -1.90 4.70
CA TYR A 74 15.41 -1.24 3.50
C TYR A 74 16.45 -1.22 2.38
N PHE A 75 17.70 -0.94 2.71
CA PHE A 75 18.82 -1.11 1.79
C PHE A 75 19.46 -2.48 1.99
N PRO A 76 19.86 -3.19 0.89
CA PRO A 76 20.62 -4.43 1.02
C PRO A 76 21.86 -4.22 1.89
N GLU A 77 22.08 -5.09 2.87
CA GLU A 77 23.25 -5.05 3.79
C GLU A 77 23.46 -3.68 4.47
N ASN A 78 22.39 -2.86 4.56
CA ASN A 78 22.44 -1.48 5.04
C ASN A 78 23.34 -0.54 4.20
N ASP A 79 23.61 -0.89 2.95
CA ASP A 79 24.37 -0.08 2.01
C ASP A 79 23.46 0.85 1.23
N THR A 80 23.48 2.15 1.57
CA THR A 80 22.65 3.19 0.94
C THR A 80 23.04 3.48 -0.51
N THR A 81 24.11 2.93 -1.05
CA THR A 81 24.48 3.06 -2.46
C THR A 81 23.77 2.03 -3.34
N GLN A 82 23.18 1.00 -2.72
CA GLN A 82 22.43 -0.02 -3.42
C GLN A 82 20.96 0.34 -3.57
N GLU A 83 20.32 -0.25 -4.57
CA GLU A 83 18.89 -0.06 -4.80
C GLU A 83 18.06 -0.62 -3.64
N PRO A 84 17.06 0.13 -3.12
CA PRO A 84 16.25 -0.34 -2.01
C PRO A 84 15.49 -1.63 -2.33
N VAL A 85 15.36 -2.49 -1.34
CA VAL A 85 14.54 -3.71 -1.44
C VAL A 85 13.07 -3.34 -1.53
N PHE A 86 12.34 -3.93 -2.51
CA PHE A 86 10.93 -3.65 -2.75
C PHE A 86 10.07 -4.91 -2.58
N LYS A 87 9.91 -5.36 -1.35
CA LYS A 87 9.20 -6.63 -1.03
C LYS A 87 7.74 -6.45 -0.61
N TRP A 88 7.31 -5.24 -0.25
CA TRP A 88 5.97 -5.04 0.35
C TRP A 88 4.84 -4.88 -0.67
N ARG A 89 5.11 -4.68 -1.95
CA ARG A 89 4.09 -4.41 -2.97
C ARG A 89 3.02 -5.50 -3.06
N SER A 90 3.42 -6.77 -3.08
CA SER A 90 2.47 -7.89 -3.13
C SER A 90 1.60 -7.96 -1.88
N TYR A 91 2.19 -7.72 -0.72
CA TYR A 91 1.46 -7.66 0.55
C TYR A 91 0.51 -6.46 0.62
N ALA A 92 0.93 -5.31 0.10
CA ALA A 92 0.07 -4.13 -0.04
C ALA A 92 -1.17 -4.43 -0.89
N HIS A 93 -0.97 -5.06 -2.05
CA HIS A 93 -2.08 -5.49 -2.90
C HIS A 93 -3.03 -6.44 -2.17
N LEU A 94 -2.49 -7.46 -1.52
CA LEU A 94 -3.28 -8.43 -0.77
C LEU A 94 -4.07 -7.74 0.35
N PHE A 95 -3.45 -6.83 1.09
CA PHE A 95 -4.10 -6.08 2.16
C PHE A 95 -5.27 -5.26 1.61
N TYR A 96 -5.05 -4.44 0.58
CA TYR A 96 -6.10 -3.59 0.02
C TYR A 96 -7.23 -4.38 -0.63
N MET A 97 -6.93 -5.50 -1.30
CA MET A 97 -7.95 -6.36 -1.88
C MET A 97 -8.81 -7.04 -0.81
N ASN A 98 -8.19 -7.50 0.28
CA ASN A 98 -8.94 -8.07 1.41
C ASN A 98 -9.81 -7.00 2.09
N TRP A 99 -9.27 -5.80 2.29
CA TRP A 99 -10.04 -4.68 2.85
C TRP A 99 -11.21 -4.30 1.95
N LEU A 100 -11.01 -4.16 0.66
CA LEU A 100 -12.08 -3.89 -0.30
C LEU A 100 -13.15 -4.98 -0.29
N ASN A 101 -12.75 -6.25 -0.15
CA ASN A 101 -13.71 -7.34 -0.04
C ASN A 101 -14.57 -7.22 1.22
N ILE A 102 -14.00 -6.88 2.37
CA ILE A 102 -14.75 -6.62 3.61
C ILE A 102 -15.74 -5.47 3.40
N VAL A 103 -15.27 -4.35 2.84
CA VAL A 103 -16.13 -3.18 2.55
C VAL A 103 -17.28 -3.57 1.63
N TYR A 104 -16.98 -4.36 0.58
CA TYR A 104 -18.00 -4.83 -0.36
C TYR A 104 -19.04 -5.72 0.30
N GLN A 105 -18.63 -6.65 1.16
CA GLN A 105 -19.54 -7.58 1.85
C GLN A 105 -20.43 -6.88 2.89
N ASP A 106 -19.88 -5.89 3.59
CA ASP A 106 -20.55 -5.22 4.72
C ASP A 106 -21.35 -3.98 4.31
N THR A 107 -21.19 -3.51 3.08
CA THR A 107 -21.90 -2.31 2.61
C THR A 107 -23.21 -2.72 1.92
N PRO A 108 -24.37 -2.43 2.52
CA PRO A 108 -25.65 -2.67 1.87
C PRO A 108 -25.84 -1.62 0.76
N TYR A 109 -25.75 -2.06 -0.49
CA TYR A 109 -26.03 -1.19 -1.62
C TYR A 109 -26.96 -1.90 -2.61
N ASP A 110 -27.81 -1.09 -3.25
CA ASP A 110 -28.78 -1.56 -4.21
C ASP A 110 -28.29 -1.19 -5.62
N LEU A 111 -27.83 -2.19 -6.36
CA LEU A 111 -27.36 -2.00 -7.75
C LEU A 111 -28.44 -1.49 -8.69
N THR A 112 -29.74 -1.68 -8.35
CA THR A 112 -30.83 -1.21 -9.19
C THR A 112 -30.99 0.31 -9.13
N GLN A 113 -30.41 0.97 -8.12
CA GLN A 113 -30.42 2.43 -7.96
C GLN A 113 -29.24 3.12 -8.66
N LEU A 114 -28.29 2.36 -9.25
CA LEU A 114 -27.21 2.95 -10.05
C LEU A 114 -27.82 3.61 -11.28
N ALA A 115 -27.67 4.92 -11.38
CA ALA A 115 -28.21 5.68 -12.51
C ALA A 115 -27.56 5.19 -13.83
N PRO A 116 -28.34 5.06 -14.93
CA PRO A 116 -27.81 4.64 -16.24
C PRO A 116 -26.61 5.46 -16.73
N ALA A 117 -26.53 6.74 -16.32
CA ALA A 117 -25.43 7.63 -16.66
C ALA A 117 -24.07 7.22 -16.06
N GLU A 118 -24.06 6.45 -14.97
CA GLU A 118 -22.80 5.96 -14.37
C GLU A 118 -22.30 4.68 -15.07
N SER A 119 -23.23 3.84 -15.52
CA SER A 119 -22.88 2.68 -16.34
C SER A 119 -22.23 3.10 -17.65
N ASP A 120 -22.70 4.17 -18.27
CA ASP A 120 -22.11 4.71 -19.52
C ASP A 120 -20.71 5.30 -19.32
N LYS A 121 -20.46 5.95 -18.19
CA LYS A 121 -19.12 6.44 -17.85
C LYS A 121 -18.15 5.28 -17.61
N LEU A 122 -18.60 4.25 -16.89
CA LEU A 122 -17.82 3.07 -16.61
C LEU A 122 -17.51 2.30 -17.90
N ASN A 123 -18.49 2.11 -18.78
CA ASN A 123 -18.32 1.44 -20.05
C ASN A 123 -17.33 2.20 -20.95
N LYS A 124 -17.44 3.55 -21.02
CA LYS A 124 -16.48 4.38 -21.76
C LYS A 124 -15.06 4.28 -21.20
N ALA A 125 -14.90 4.27 -19.89
CA ALA A 125 -13.60 4.09 -19.25
C ALA A 125 -13.02 2.70 -19.52
N LEU A 126 -13.83 1.66 -19.48
CA LEU A 126 -13.44 0.29 -19.79
C LEU A 126 -13.04 0.14 -21.26
N ASP A 127 -13.77 0.73 -22.19
CA ASP A 127 -13.44 0.77 -23.61
C ASP A 127 -12.12 1.49 -23.87
N GLN A 128 -11.89 2.60 -23.19
CA GLN A 128 -10.63 3.33 -23.30
C GLN A 128 -9.45 2.52 -22.74
N TYR A 129 -9.62 1.85 -21.62
CA TYR A 129 -8.64 0.95 -21.04
C TYR A 129 -8.29 -0.21 -21.97
N ASN A 130 -9.31 -0.87 -22.55
CA ASN A 130 -9.12 -1.96 -23.50
C ASN A 130 -8.39 -1.53 -24.77
N LYS A 131 -8.66 -0.32 -25.28
CA LYS A 131 -7.92 0.26 -26.42
C LYS A 131 -6.44 0.47 -26.10
N ILE A 132 -6.13 1.00 -24.92
CA ILE A 132 -4.74 1.18 -24.47
C ILE A 132 -4.04 -0.18 -24.33
N LEU A 133 -4.71 -1.17 -23.76
CA LEU A 133 -4.16 -2.52 -23.59
C LEU A 133 -3.81 -3.17 -24.94
N LEU A 134 -4.70 -3.04 -25.93
CA LEU A 134 -4.47 -3.52 -27.29
C LEU A 134 -3.31 -2.81 -27.99
N GLN A 135 -3.15 -1.51 -27.77
CA GLN A 135 -2.00 -0.76 -28.31
C GLN A 135 -0.68 -1.24 -27.70
N LEU A 136 -0.64 -1.44 -26.37
CA LEU A 136 0.55 -1.95 -25.69
C LEU A 136 0.93 -3.37 -26.13
N GLN A 137 -0.05 -4.22 -26.39
CA GLN A 137 0.18 -5.57 -26.92
C GLN A 137 0.76 -5.54 -28.33
N ARG A 138 0.32 -4.62 -29.20
CA ARG A 138 0.86 -4.44 -30.56
C ARG A 138 2.30 -3.98 -30.53
N VAL A 139 2.60 -2.95 -29.74
CA VAL A 139 3.99 -2.45 -29.56
C VAL A 139 4.90 -3.54 -29.00
N GLY A 140 4.43 -4.32 -28.02
CA GLY A 140 5.19 -5.45 -27.47
C GLY A 140 5.40 -6.60 -28.45
N ALA A 141 4.54 -6.76 -29.45
CA ALA A 141 4.70 -7.76 -30.52
C ALA A 141 5.70 -7.29 -31.59
N GLU A 142 5.67 -6.00 -31.96
CA GLU A 142 6.60 -5.42 -32.93
C GLU A 142 8.05 -5.47 -32.43
N VAL A 143 8.29 -5.15 -31.15
CA VAL A 143 9.62 -5.23 -30.50
C VAL A 143 10.19 -6.65 -30.45
N LYS A 144 9.32 -7.70 -30.51
CA LYS A 144 9.77 -9.10 -30.55
C LYS A 144 10.11 -9.61 -31.98
N GLN A 145 9.68 -8.92 -33.03
CA GLN A 145 9.97 -9.30 -34.41
C GLN A 145 11.26 -8.65 -34.93
N GLU A 146 11.78 -7.61 -34.24
CA GLU A 146 13.03 -6.92 -34.62
C GLU A 146 14.27 -7.48 -33.87
N LYS A 147 14.14 -8.57 -33.14
CA LYS A 147 15.25 -9.32 -32.51
C LYS A 147 15.40 -10.71 -33.16
#